data_5f9eb6bd27218b25b4e31a28a0505dc1
#
_entry.id   5f9eb6bd27218b25b4e31a28a0505dc1
#
_cell.length_a   1.000
_cell.length_b   1.000
_cell.length_c   1.000
_cell.angle_alpha   90.00
_cell.angle_beta   90.00
_cell.angle_gamma   90.00
#
_symmetry.space_group_name_H-M   'P 1'
#
loop_
_entity.id
_entity.type
_entity.pdbx_description
1 polymer ?
#
loop_
_entity_poly.entity_id
_entity_poly.type
_entity_poly.pdbx_seq_one_letter_code
_entity_poly.pdbx_strand_id
1 'polypeptide(L)'
;MALKPVVLALSRSGEVTAHKVAVTLGAQVHGREGRVDQADAFFANALDHARDLFAAGVPIVGVCASGILIRAVAPLLADKTTEPPVISVSDDGAVVVPLLGGHRGANKLSTQISQALGAVSAVTTAGEVA
;
A
#
# COMPACT_ATOMS: atom_id res chain seq x y z
N MET A 1 -0.23 6.80 -18.46
CA MET A 1 -1.37 6.86 -17.55
C MET A 1 -1.11 6.02 -16.32
N ALA A 2 -1.29 6.60 -15.15
CA ALA A 2 -1.03 5.88 -13.92
C ALA A 2 -2.13 4.83 -13.67
N LEU A 3 -1.71 3.65 -13.23
CA LEU A 3 -2.64 2.61 -12.83
C LEU A 3 -3.22 2.95 -11.46
N LYS A 4 -4.46 2.51 -11.21
CA LYS A 4 -5.08 2.70 -9.90
C LYS A 4 -4.37 1.85 -8.85
N PRO A 5 -4.18 2.38 -7.63
CA PRO A 5 -3.64 1.58 -6.53
C PRO A 5 -4.56 0.41 -6.19
N VAL A 6 -3.95 -0.64 -5.64
CA VAL A 6 -4.67 -1.75 -5.02
C VAL A 6 -4.34 -1.72 -3.53
N VAL A 7 -5.35 -1.86 -2.69
CA VAL A 7 -5.21 -1.91 -1.24
C VAL A 7 -5.19 -3.38 -0.81
N LEU A 8 -4.13 -3.79 -0.11
CA LEU A 8 -3.98 -5.16 0.39
C LEU A 8 -4.41 -5.24 1.85
N ALA A 9 -5.33 -6.14 2.15
CA ALA A 9 -5.72 -6.48 3.52
C ALA A 9 -5.25 -7.90 3.81
N LEU A 10 -4.34 -8.07 4.77
CA LEU A 10 -3.72 -9.35 5.07
C LEU A 10 -4.32 -10.03 6.28
N SER A 11 -5.04 -9.29 7.11
CA SER A 11 -5.62 -9.82 8.33
C SER A 11 -6.93 -9.12 8.66
N ARG A 12 -7.71 -9.76 9.51
CA ARG A 12 -8.97 -9.20 10.00
C ARG A 12 -8.75 -7.90 10.76
N SER A 13 -7.63 -7.78 11.48
CA SER A 13 -7.32 -6.58 12.24
C SER A 13 -7.15 -5.33 11.37
N GLY A 14 -6.72 -5.48 10.13
CA GLY A 14 -6.54 -4.36 9.21
C GLY A 14 -7.68 -4.16 8.22
N GLU A 15 -8.71 -4.97 8.28
CA GLU A 15 -9.78 -4.98 7.26
C GLU A 15 -10.54 -3.65 7.20
N VAL A 16 -10.93 -3.11 8.35
CA VAL A 16 -11.66 -1.84 8.42
C VAL A 16 -10.82 -0.70 7.84
N THR A 17 -9.55 -0.64 8.24
CA THR A 17 -8.61 0.38 7.73
C THR A 17 -8.44 0.24 6.22
N ALA A 18 -8.30 -0.99 5.71
CA ALA A 18 -8.14 -1.23 4.27
C ALA A 18 -9.34 -0.69 3.49
N HIS A 19 -10.55 -0.91 3.97
CA HIS A 19 -11.76 -0.41 3.30
C HIS A 19 -11.84 1.12 3.33
N LYS A 20 -11.45 1.75 4.44
CA LYS A 20 -11.40 3.23 4.51
C LYS A 20 -10.41 3.80 3.50
N VAL A 21 -9.24 3.20 3.39
CA VAL A 21 -8.22 3.62 2.42
C VAL A 21 -8.76 3.46 1.00
N ALA A 22 -9.37 2.32 0.70
CA ALA A 22 -9.89 2.03 -0.63
C ALA A 22 -10.98 3.02 -1.04
N VAL A 23 -11.90 3.36 -0.14
CA VAL A 23 -12.93 4.37 -0.40
C VAL A 23 -12.28 5.72 -0.73
N THR A 24 -11.30 6.12 0.06
CA THR A 24 -10.58 7.39 -0.14
C THR A 24 -9.91 7.47 -1.51
N LEU A 25 -9.33 6.36 -1.98
CA LEU A 25 -8.57 6.32 -3.23
C LEU A 25 -9.41 5.90 -4.44
N GLY A 26 -10.66 5.49 -4.24
CA GLY A 26 -11.44 4.88 -5.31
C GLY A 26 -10.81 3.58 -5.80
N ALA A 27 -10.22 2.80 -4.90
CA ALA A 27 -9.43 1.61 -5.21
C ALA A 27 -10.13 0.34 -4.76
N GLN A 28 -9.66 -0.81 -5.28
CA GLN A 28 -10.12 -2.12 -4.83
C GLN A 28 -9.35 -2.58 -3.61
N VAL A 29 -10.02 -3.38 -2.77
CA VAL A 29 -9.39 -4.13 -1.68
C VAL A 29 -9.18 -5.55 -2.16
N HIS A 30 -7.92 -6.01 -2.09
CA HIS A 30 -7.57 -7.41 -2.29
C HIS A 30 -7.25 -8.02 -0.93
N GLY A 31 -7.97 -9.04 -0.54
CA GLY A 31 -7.89 -9.65 0.79
C GLY A 31 -7.28 -11.04 0.77
N ARG A 32 -6.57 -11.38 1.84
CA ARG A 32 -6.00 -12.72 1.99
C ARG A 32 -7.10 -13.72 2.31
N GLU A 33 -7.17 -14.79 1.53
CA GLU A 33 -8.13 -15.87 1.74
C GLU A 33 -8.02 -16.44 3.15
N GLY A 34 -9.18 -16.65 3.79
CA GLY A 34 -9.25 -17.24 5.13
C GLY A 34 -8.86 -16.27 6.26
N ARG A 35 -8.43 -15.06 5.95
CA ARG A 35 -8.04 -14.06 6.94
C ARG A 35 -8.86 -12.79 6.87
N VAL A 36 -9.43 -12.48 5.72
CA VAL A 36 -10.22 -11.28 5.46
C VAL A 36 -11.61 -11.71 5.01
N ASP A 37 -12.65 -11.10 5.57
CA ASP A 37 -14.03 -11.46 5.26
C ASP A 37 -14.58 -10.75 4.03
N GLN A 38 -14.27 -9.46 3.88
CA GLN A 38 -14.81 -8.61 2.80
C GLN A 38 -13.68 -8.05 1.93
N ALA A 39 -13.74 -8.35 0.64
CA ALA A 39 -12.78 -7.81 -0.33
C ALA A 39 -13.38 -7.88 -1.74
N ASP A 40 -12.84 -7.08 -2.66
CA ASP A 40 -13.22 -7.12 -4.07
C ASP A 40 -12.62 -8.34 -4.78
N ALA A 41 -11.46 -8.79 -4.32
CA ALA A 41 -10.79 -9.98 -4.82
C ALA A 41 -10.00 -10.61 -3.68
N PHE A 42 -9.69 -11.90 -3.80
CA PHE A 42 -8.94 -12.63 -2.78
C PHE A 42 -7.68 -13.24 -3.38
N PHE A 43 -6.64 -13.41 -2.53
CA PHE A 43 -5.38 -14.04 -2.91
C PHE A 43 -4.94 -15.01 -1.82
N ALA A 44 -4.15 -16.02 -2.21
CA ALA A 44 -3.69 -17.05 -1.29
C ALA A 44 -2.39 -16.68 -0.59
N ASN A 45 -1.43 -16.08 -1.32
CA ASN A 45 -0.10 -15.76 -0.82
C ASN A 45 0.21 -14.28 -0.97
N ALA A 46 0.47 -13.62 0.17
CA ALA A 46 0.67 -12.17 0.19
C ALA A 46 1.92 -11.72 -0.56
N LEU A 47 3.04 -12.45 -0.41
CA LEU A 47 4.28 -12.10 -1.10
C LEU A 47 4.14 -12.23 -2.61
N ASP A 48 3.57 -13.32 -3.08
CA ASP A 48 3.37 -13.56 -4.51
C ASP A 48 2.43 -12.52 -5.11
N HIS A 49 1.33 -12.22 -4.41
CA HIS A 49 0.35 -11.26 -4.92
C HIS A 49 0.94 -9.84 -5.02
N ALA A 50 1.68 -9.42 -3.99
CA ALA A 50 2.34 -8.11 -3.99
C ALA A 50 3.39 -8.04 -5.10
N ARG A 51 4.15 -9.11 -5.32
CA ARG A 51 5.13 -9.18 -6.42
C ARG A 51 4.48 -9.04 -7.78
N ASP A 52 3.36 -9.74 -7.99
CA ASP A 52 2.62 -9.67 -9.25
C ASP A 52 2.13 -8.25 -9.54
N LEU A 53 1.57 -7.58 -8.53
CA LEU A 53 1.12 -6.21 -8.67
C LEU A 53 2.29 -5.26 -8.97
N PHE A 54 3.38 -5.41 -8.23
CA PHE A 54 4.57 -4.58 -8.43
C PHE A 54 5.15 -4.75 -9.83
N ALA A 55 5.28 -6.00 -10.28
CA ALA A 55 5.78 -6.31 -11.62
C ALA A 55 4.87 -5.75 -12.71
N ALA A 56 3.57 -5.66 -12.45
CA ALA A 56 2.60 -5.08 -13.39
C ALA A 56 2.57 -3.54 -13.33
N GLY A 57 3.36 -2.91 -12.47
CA GLY A 57 3.39 -1.45 -12.34
C GLY A 57 2.24 -0.87 -11.53
N VAL A 58 1.54 -1.71 -10.76
CA VAL A 58 0.39 -1.28 -9.96
C VAL A 58 0.86 -0.72 -8.62
N PRO A 59 0.49 0.53 -8.27
CA PRO A 59 0.78 1.05 -6.93
C PRO A 59 0.13 0.20 -5.85
N ILE A 60 0.85 -0.05 -4.76
CA ILE A 60 0.41 -0.92 -3.67
C ILE A 60 0.27 -0.13 -2.40
N VAL A 61 -0.89 -0.24 -1.75
CA VAL A 61 -1.09 0.23 -0.38
C VAL A 61 -1.38 -1.00 0.47
N GLY A 62 -0.39 -1.44 1.24
CA GLY A 62 -0.54 -2.62 2.09
C GLY A 62 -0.88 -2.23 3.53
N VAL A 63 -2.02 -2.70 4.03
CA VAL A 63 -2.38 -2.53 5.44
C VAL A 63 -1.76 -3.71 6.19
N CYS A 64 -0.48 -3.55 6.51
CA CYS A 64 0.34 -4.62 7.08
C CYS A 64 1.69 -4.06 7.53
N ALA A 65 2.50 -4.89 8.16
CA ALA A 65 3.85 -4.52 8.53
C ALA A 65 4.68 -4.19 7.28
N SER A 66 5.47 -3.13 7.35
CA SER A 66 6.33 -2.68 6.24
C SER A 66 7.26 -3.78 5.75
N GLY A 67 7.78 -4.62 6.66
CA GLY A 67 8.69 -5.70 6.30
C GLY A 67 8.11 -6.73 5.34
N ILE A 68 6.81 -6.94 5.37
CA ILE A 68 6.14 -7.85 4.45
C ILE A 68 6.24 -7.32 3.03
N LEU A 69 5.94 -6.03 2.86
CA LEU A 69 6.01 -5.38 1.54
C LEU A 69 7.45 -5.30 1.04
N ILE A 70 8.39 -4.98 1.92
CA ILE A 70 9.82 -4.91 1.57
C ILE A 70 10.29 -6.26 1.04
N ARG A 71 9.99 -7.35 1.77
CA ARG A 71 10.40 -8.71 1.34
C ARG A 71 9.73 -9.13 0.04
N ALA A 72 8.48 -8.70 -0.18
CA ALA A 72 7.76 -9.03 -1.40
C ALA A 72 8.44 -8.44 -2.63
N VAL A 73 8.79 -7.14 -2.58
CA VAL A 73 9.26 -6.42 -3.77
C VAL A 73 10.78 -6.41 -3.92
N ALA A 74 11.53 -6.73 -2.86
CA ALA A 74 12.99 -6.68 -2.88
C ALA A 74 13.63 -7.38 -4.08
N PRO A 75 13.20 -8.60 -4.47
CA PRO A 75 13.80 -9.26 -5.64
C PRO A 75 13.57 -8.54 -6.96
N LEU A 76 12.63 -7.62 -7.02
CA LEU A 76 12.25 -6.91 -8.25
C LEU A 76 12.84 -5.50 -8.32
N LEU A 77 13.53 -5.05 -7.29
CA LEU A 77 14.07 -3.69 -7.24
C LEU A 77 15.26 -3.57 -8.19
N ALA A 78 15.16 -2.66 -9.16
CA ALA A 78 16.18 -2.44 -10.17
C ALA A 78 16.29 -0.97 -10.56
N ASP A 79 15.17 -0.33 -10.88
CA ASP A 79 15.17 1.04 -11.40
C ASP A 79 14.10 1.87 -10.68
N LYS A 80 14.56 2.73 -9.76
CA LYS A 80 13.67 3.57 -8.97
C LYS A 80 12.84 4.56 -9.80
N THR A 81 13.23 4.80 -11.05
CA THR A 81 12.50 5.74 -11.92
C THR A 81 11.26 5.12 -12.55
N THR A 82 11.15 3.79 -12.54
CA THR A 82 10.02 3.07 -13.14
C THR A 82 9.19 2.27 -12.14
N GLU A 83 9.69 2.09 -10.93
CA GLU A 83 9.03 1.29 -9.91
C GLU A 83 7.77 1.99 -9.40
N PRO A 84 6.65 1.25 -9.22
CA PRO A 84 5.41 1.86 -8.72
C PRO A 84 5.51 2.21 -7.24
N PRO A 85 4.68 3.16 -6.77
CA PRO A 85 4.59 3.45 -5.34
C PRO A 85 4.24 2.23 -4.50
N VAL A 86 4.89 2.11 -3.34
CA VAL A 86 4.56 1.10 -2.33
C VAL A 86 4.45 1.82 -0.99
N ILE A 87 3.30 1.66 -0.35
CA ILE A 87 2.95 2.35 0.90
C ILE A 87 2.48 1.32 1.91
N SER A 88 2.94 1.45 3.15
CA SER A 88 2.49 0.64 4.28
C SER A 88 1.59 1.48 5.18
N VAL A 89 0.49 0.88 5.66
CA VAL A 89 -0.42 1.51 6.63
C VAL A 89 -0.55 0.55 7.79
N SER A 90 -0.48 1.06 9.01
CA SER A 90 -0.69 0.23 10.21
C SER A 90 -2.14 -0.24 10.27
N ASP A 91 -2.36 -1.43 10.87
CA ASP A 91 -3.69 -2.04 10.94
C ASP A 91 -4.73 -1.12 11.57
N ASP A 92 -4.32 -0.32 12.55
CA ASP A 92 -5.20 0.62 13.26
C ASP A 92 -5.37 1.96 12.52
N GLY A 93 -4.70 2.14 11.39
CA GLY A 93 -4.78 3.38 10.62
C GLY A 93 -4.07 4.56 11.24
N ALA A 94 -3.14 4.35 12.17
CA ALA A 94 -2.45 5.43 12.88
C ALA A 94 -1.27 6.00 12.11
N VAL A 95 -0.59 5.19 11.29
CA VAL A 95 0.65 5.58 10.60
C VAL A 95 0.61 5.15 9.15
N VAL A 96 1.03 6.04 8.27
CA VAL A 96 1.17 5.79 6.83
C VAL A 96 2.63 6.01 6.45
N VAL A 97 3.26 4.99 5.86
CA VAL A 97 4.69 5.02 5.54
C VAL A 97 4.91 4.77 4.05
N PRO A 98 5.33 5.77 3.26
CA PRO A 98 5.74 5.51 1.89
C PRO A 98 7.09 4.79 1.89
N LEU A 99 7.14 3.60 1.27
CA LEU A 99 8.34 2.77 1.23
C LEU A 99 9.14 2.98 -0.05
N LEU A 100 8.46 3.09 -1.18
CA LEU A 100 9.07 3.24 -2.50
C LEU A 100 8.25 4.23 -3.33
N GLY A 101 8.93 4.88 -4.25
CA GLY A 101 8.26 5.79 -5.19
C GLY A 101 7.79 7.09 -4.58
N GLY A 102 8.49 7.61 -3.57
CA GLY A 102 8.11 8.83 -2.86
C GLY A 102 7.78 9.99 -3.79
N HIS A 103 8.68 10.31 -4.71
CA HIS A 103 8.49 11.40 -5.68
C HIS A 103 7.65 10.99 -6.89
N ARG A 104 7.25 9.72 -6.98
CA ARG A 104 6.45 9.18 -8.08
C ARG A 104 5.01 8.91 -7.67
N GLY A 105 4.55 9.58 -6.63
CA GLY A 105 3.17 9.50 -6.18
C GLY A 105 2.97 8.94 -4.77
N ALA A 106 3.96 8.23 -4.20
CA ALA A 106 3.79 7.63 -2.89
C ALA A 106 3.59 8.68 -1.79
N ASN A 107 4.35 9.78 -1.82
CA ASN A 107 4.20 10.85 -0.83
C ASN A 107 2.83 11.51 -0.93
N LYS A 108 2.37 11.76 -2.16
CA LYS A 108 1.06 12.35 -2.39
C LYS A 108 -0.06 11.44 -1.91
N LEU A 109 0.01 10.14 -2.23
CA LEU A 109 -0.95 9.15 -1.76
C LEU A 109 -0.93 9.05 -0.24
N SER A 110 0.26 9.06 0.36
CA SER A 110 0.41 8.99 1.82
C SER A 110 -0.27 10.18 2.51
N THR A 111 -0.11 11.37 1.95
CA THR A 111 -0.78 12.58 2.46
C THR A 111 -2.30 12.44 2.37
N GLN A 112 -2.79 11.98 1.23
CA GLN A 112 -4.22 11.79 1.00
C GLN A 112 -4.81 10.78 1.99
N ILE A 113 -4.14 9.64 2.16
CA ILE A 113 -4.57 8.59 3.10
C ILE A 113 -4.52 9.12 4.54
N SER A 114 -3.43 9.78 4.92
CA SER A 114 -3.25 10.31 6.28
C SER A 114 -4.34 11.29 6.65
N GLN A 115 -4.69 12.19 5.76
CA GLN A 115 -5.75 13.15 6.00
C GLN A 115 -7.10 12.46 6.21
N ALA A 116 -7.39 11.44 5.42
CA ALA A 116 -8.65 10.71 5.54
C ALA A 116 -8.74 9.89 6.82
N LEU A 117 -7.62 9.32 7.28
CA LEU A 117 -7.58 8.47 8.48
C LEU A 117 -7.28 9.25 9.77
N GLY A 118 -6.84 10.49 9.68
CA GLY A 118 -6.30 11.19 10.83
C GLY A 118 -4.97 10.58 11.28
N ALA A 119 -4.18 10.07 10.35
CA ALA A 119 -2.94 9.34 10.62
C ALA A 119 -1.71 10.24 10.52
N VAL A 120 -0.60 9.76 11.05
CA VAL A 120 0.71 10.37 10.84
C VAL A 120 1.26 9.89 9.49
N SER A 121 1.65 10.82 8.63
CA SER A 121 2.33 10.52 7.37
C SER A 121 3.84 10.57 7.62
N ALA A 122 4.50 9.42 7.59
CA ALA A 122 5.93 9.30 7.91
C ALA A 122 6.78 9.39 6.65
N VAL A 123 6.80 10.56 6.03
CA VAL A 123 7.57 10.86 4.83
C VAL A 123 9.00 11.22 5.21
N THR A 124 9.97 10.58 4.55
CA THR A 124 11.39 10.77 4.83
C THR A 124 12.20 11.31 3.65
N THR A 125 11.59 11.45 2.47
CA THR A 125 12.29 11.97 1.30
C THR A 125 12.67 13.43 1.49
N ALA A 126 13.87 13.81 1.04
CA ALA A 126 14.34 15.18 1.11
C ALA A 126 13.45 16.09 0.26
N GLY A 127 13.17 17.28 0.76
CA GLY A 127 12.35 18.27 0.05
C GLY A 127 10.85 18.10 0.29
N GLU A 128 10.43 16.98 0.90
CA GLU A 128 9.01 16.69 1.16
C GLU A 128 8.63 16.92 2.62
N VAL A 129 9.62 17.15 3.48
CA VAL A 129 9.44 17.19 4.94
C VAL A 129 9.38 18.63 5.45
N ALA A 130 9.45 19.58 4.58
CA ALA A 130 9.46 21.01 4.94
C ALA A 130 8.13 21.47 5.55
#